data_fb6f75fe82da992989aa75076e448627
#
_entry.id   fb6f75fe82da992989aa75076e448627
#
_cell.length_a   1.000
_cell.length_b   1.000
_cell.length_c   1.000
_cell.angle_alpha   90.00
_cell.angle_beta   90.00
_cell.angle_gamma   90.00
#
_symmetry.space_group_name_H-M   'P 1'
#
loop_
_entity.id
_entity.type
_entity.pdbx_description
1 polymer ?
#
loop_
_entity_poly.entity_id
_entity_poly.type
_entity_poly.pdbx_seq_one_letter_code
_entity_poly.pdbx_strand_id
1 'polypeptide(L)'
;LRLIYFKILLVIVGFVVGSVVLAQELLPSPPPDHSLIYVLDQQNKLTALPFEQAHSPIHPNDVAKSTKSSYLELKGEHAAAVLAPTQRIFVFVTDRGGAHTPMIVWLTPHHGARRVTVTTQRGLAGFAISSDQIVKPAVRGLTKNGDEVFMELRPRVSLMPGEYAIIGGDLSRVATFRVSVASAQ
;
A
#
# COMPACT_ATOMS: atom_id res chain seq x y z
N LEU A 1 -42.94 -71.64 7.03
CA LEU A 1 -41.81 -71.14 6.28
C LEU A 1 -41.97 -69.63 6.11
N ARG A 2 -41.38 -68.80 7.00
CA ARG A 2 -41.48 -67.34 6.93
C ARG A 2 -40.16 -66.81 6.40
N LEU A 3 -40.17 -66.31 5.20
CA LEU A 3 -39.08 -65.61 4.57
C LEU A 3 -38.97 -64.22 5.17
N ILE A 4 -37.90 -63.99 5.89
CA ILE A 4 -37.59 -62.65 6.43
C ILE A 4 -36.79 -61.88 5.33
N TYR A 5 -37.44 -60.91 4.71
CA TYR A 5 -36.75 -59.98 3.80
C TYR A 5 -35.95 -58.96 4.63
N PHE A 6 -34.64 -59.14 4.66
CA PHE A 6 -33.71 -58.15 5.20
C PHE A 6 -33.52 -57.06 4.16
N LYS A 7 -34.21 -55.93 4.34
CA LYS A 7 -33.94 -54.74 3.51
C LYS A 7 -32.63 -54.10 4.00
N ILE A 8 -31.56 -54.31 3.25
CA ILE A 8 -30.32 -53.55 3.42
C ILE A 8 -30.56 -52.17 2.87
N LEU A 9 -30.75 -51.21 3.76
CA LEU A 9 -30.79 -49.78 3.42
C LEU A 9 -29.36 -49.32 3.25
N LEU A 10 -28.91 -49.27 1.99
CA LEU A 10 -27.60 -48.73 1.62
C LEU A 10 -27.66 -47.19 1.75
N VAL A 11 -27.23 -46.67 2.91
CA VAL A 11 -27.08 -45.21 3.10
C VAL A 11 -25.81 -44.80 2.36
N ILE A 12 -25.98 -44.28 1.15
CA ILE A 12 -24.90 -43.60 0.41
C ILE A 12 -24.71 -42.23 1.09
N VAL A 13 -23.78 -42.18 2.05
CA VAL A 13 -23.28 -40.90 2.56
C VAL A 13 -22.41 -40.32 1.46
N GLY A 14 -23.04 -39.48 0.65
CA GLY A 14 -22.31 -38.65 -0.31
C GLY A 14 -21.39 -37.68 0.43
N PHE A 15 -20.12 -38.01 0.53
CA PHE A 15 -19.09 -37.10 0.95
C PHE A 15 -18.97 -36.02 -0.14
N VAL A 16 -19.68 -34.91 0.03
CA VAL A 16 -19.43 -33.69 -0.71
C VAL A 16 -18.08 -33.17 -0.19
N VAL A 17 -17.02 -33.63 -0.79
CA VAL A 17 -15.70 -33.00 -0.65
C VAL A 17 -15.82 -31.65 -1.34
N GLY A 18 -16.24 -30.65 -0.59
CA GLY A 18 -16.18 -29.27 -1.01
C GLY A 18 -14.72 -28.97 -1.30
N SER A 19 -14.35 -29.00 -2.56
CA SER A 19 -13.05 -28.52 -3.03
C SER A 19 -12.98 -27.04 -2.64
N VAL A 20 -12.36 -26.75 -1.49
CA VAL A 20 -11.92 -25.40 -1.16
C VAL A 20 -10.83 -25.10 -2.20
N VAL A 21 -11.24 -24.55 -3.33
CA VAL A 21 -10.34 -23.93 -4.27
C VAL A 21 -9.76 -22.75 -3.52
N LEU A 22 -8.62 -22.97 -2.86
CA LEU A 22 -7.77 -21.89 -2.39
C LEU A 22 -7.44 -21.11 -3.66
N ALA A 23 -8.15 -20.00 -3.86
CA ALA A 23 -7.85 -19.08 -4.93
C ALA A 23 -6.39 -18.65 -4.73
N GLN A 24 -5.52 -19.27 -5.48
CA GLN A 24 -4.10 -18.96 -5.46
C GLN A 24 -4.00 -17.50 -5.89
N GLU A 25 -3.66 -16.64 -4.94
CA GLU A 25 -3.56 -15.20 -5.19
C GLU A 25 -2.53 -14.98 -6.29
N LEU A 26 -3.02 -14.57 -7.47
CA LEU A 26 -2.17 -14.37 -8.62
C LEU A 26 -1.18 -13.23 -8.32
N LEU A 27 0.09 -13.57 -8.28
CA LEU A 27 1.15 -12.58 -8.11
C LEU A 27 1.47 -11.96 -9.46
N PRO A 28 1.46 -10.62 -9.55
CA PRO A 28 1.79 -9.96 -10.80
C PRO A 28 3.27 -10.10 -11.12
N SER A 29 3.60 -10.20 -12.40
CA SER A 29 4.98 -10.12 -12.86
C SER A 29 5.51 -8.69 -12.68
N PRO A 30 6.81 -8.52 -12.35
CA PRO A 30 7.41 -7.19 -12.24
C PRO A 30 7.22 -6.39 -13.53
N PRO A 31 6.76 -5.14 -13.44
CA PRO A 31 6.64 -4.26 -14.60
C PRO A 31 8.02 -3.73 -15.03
N PRO A 32 8.17 -3.25 -16.28
CA PRO A 32 9.48 -2.83 -16.81
C PRO A 32 10.01 -1.51 -16.22
N ASP A 33 9.15 -0.62 -15.74
CA ASP A 33 9.56 0.64 -15.15
C ASP A 33 9.59 0.53 -13.63
N HIS A 34 10.79 0.43 -13.07
CA HIS A 34 11.02 0.24 -11.63
C HIS A 34 10.95 1.56 -10.84
N SER A 35 10.86 2.70 -11.50
CA SER A 35 10.75 4.01 -10.85
C SER A 35 9.34 4.37 -10.42
N LEU A 36 8.34 3.58 -10.84
CA LEU A 36 6.93 3.82 -10.59
C LEU A 36 6.40 2.97 -9.42
N ILE A 37 5.30 3.42 -8.88
CA ILE A 37 4.50 2.69 -7.88
C ILE A 37 3.24 2.20 -8.58
N TYR A 38 2.88 0.95 -8.33
CA TYR A 38 1.79 0.29 -9.04
C TYR A 38 0.70 -0.19 -8.10
N VAL A 39 -0.49 -0.31 -8.65
CA VAL A 39 -1.64 -0.97 -8.01
C VAL A 39 -2.24 -1.98 -8.97
N LEU A 40 -2.93 -3.00 -8.46
CA LEU A 40 -3.72 -3.88 -9.29
C LEU A 40 -5.07 -3.23 -9.59
N ASP A 41 -5.44 -3.20 -10.86
CA ASP A 41 -6.80 -2.85 -11.26
C ASP A 41 -7.77 -4.06 -11.06
N GLN A 42 -9.02 -3.87 -11.42
CA GLN A 42 -10.05 -4.91 -11.31
C GLN A 42 -9.80 -6.12 -12.21
N GLN A 43 -8.97 -5.97 -13.24
CA GLN A 43 -8.55 -7.02 -14.17
C GLN A 43 -7.24 -7.70 -13.73
N ASN A 44 -6.74 -7.42 -12.54
CA ASN A 44 -5.44 -7.87 -12.02
C ASN A 44 -4.23 -7.41 -12.86
N LYS A 45 -4.36 -6.29 -13.55
CA LYS A 45 -3.27 -5.64 -14.27
C LYS A 45 -2.63 -4.56 -13.40
N LEU A 46 -1.30 -4.46 -13.46
CA LEU A 46 -0.56 -3.39 -12.80
C LEU A 46 -0.77 -2.06 -13.52
N THR A 47 -1.27 -1.08 -12.80
CA THR A 47 -1.46 0.30 -13.25
C THR A 47 -0.63 1.22 -12.38
N ALA A 48 0.13 2.11 -13.01
CA ALA A 48 0.98 3.06 -12.30
C ALA A 48 0.15 4.12 -11.58
N LEU A 49 0.52 4.42 -10.34
CA LEU A 49 -0.02 5.57 -9.62
C LEU A 49 0.63 6.87 -10.12
N PRO A 50 -0.15 7.94 -10.25
CA PRO A 50 0.40 9.24 -10.58
C PRO A 50 1.28 9.75 -9.44
N PHE A 51 2.40 10.35 -9.80
CA PHE A 51 3.22 11.09 -8.85
C PHE A 51 2.77 12.55 -8.82
N GLU A 52 2.74 13.10 -7.64
CA GLU A 52 2.57 14.52 -7.41
C GLU A 52 3.87 15.13 -6.90
N GLN A 53 4.10 16.38 -7.30
CA GLN A 53 5.22 17.14 -6.80
C GLN A 53 4.85 17.71 -5.42
N ALA A 54 5.60 17.29 -4.43
CA ALA A 54 5.41 17.78 -3.08
C ALA A 54 6.23 19.06 -2.85
N HIS A 55 5.63 19.98 -2.13
CA HIS A 55 6.30 21.19 -1.68
C HIS A 55 6.63 21.00 -0.20
N SER A 56 7.91 21.05 0.14
CA SER A 56 8.36 21.00 1.51
C SER A 56 9.05 22.32 1.85
N PRO A 57 8.65 22.98 2.93
CA PRO A 57 9.39 24.13 3.45
C PRO A 57 10.72 23.70 4.11
N ILE A 58 11.02 22.41 4.18
CA ILE A 58 12.26 21.89 4.70
C ILE A 58 13.33 21.99 3.63
N HIS A 59 14.25 22.94 3.78
CA HIS A 59 15.44 22.97 2.96
C HIS A 59 16.47 21.96 3.49
N PRO A 60 17.22 21.26 2.60
CA PRO A 60 18.25 20.31 3.02
C PRO A 60 19.28 20.91 3.99
N ASN A 61 19.55 22.20 3.88
CA ASN A 61 20.48 22.91 4.77
C ASN A 61 19.91 23.18 6.18
N ASP A 62 18.60 23.10 6.39
CA ASP A 62 17.98 23.29 7.70
C ASP A 62 18.05 22.02 8.55
N VAL A 63 18.19 20.86 7.94
CA VAL A 63 18.31 19.55 8.60
C VAL A 63 19.53 19.49 9.51
N ALA A 64 20.61 20.16 9.13
CA ALA A 64 21.87 20.17 9.89
C ALA A 64 21.82 21.00 11.17
N LYS A 65 20.86 21.89 11.34
CA LYS A 65 20.91 22.95 12.38
C LYS A 65 19.92 22.78 13.54
N SER A 66 18.82 22.11 13.37
CA SER A 66 17.84 21.92 14.46
C SER A 66 16.87 20.77 14.19
N THR A 67 16.30 20.19 15.28
CA THR A 67 15.11 19.35 15.16
C THR A 67 13.91 20.27 14.91
N LYS A 68 13.33 20.18 13.73
CA LYS A 68 12.12 20.95 13.37
C LYS A 68 11.06 20.02 12.83
N SER A 69 9.84 20.25 13.24
CA SER A 69 8.66 19.72 12.57
C SER A 69 8.23 20.67 11.47
N SER A 70 7.91 20.13 10.34
CA SER A 70 7.44 20.85 9.17
C SER A 70 6.37 20.01 8.44
N TYR A 71 5.90 20.48 7.32
CA TYR A 71 4.90 19.77 6.53
C TYR A 71 5.41 19.52 5.13
N LEU A 72 5.18 18.30 4.66
CA LEU A 72 5.15 18.02 3.24
C LEU A 72 3.75 18.36 2.75
N GLU A 73 3.67 19.27 1.79
CA GLU A 73 2.39 19.76 1.29
C GLU A 73 2.20 19.37 -0.17
N LEU A 74 1.02 18.89 -0.48
CA LEU A 74 0.54 18.55 -1.82
C LEU A 74 -0.60 19.46 -2.19
N LYS A 75 -0.55 20.05 -3.37
CA LYS A 75 -1.59 20.96 -3.87
C LYS A 75 -2.88 20.20 -4.18
N GLY A 76 -4.00 20.88 -3.99
CA GLY A 76 -5.33 20.34 -4.26
C GLY A 76 -5.88 19.52 -3.08
N GLU A 77 -7.19 19.47 -3.01
CA GLU A 77 -7.91 18.79 -1.93
C GLU A 77 -7.94 17.27 -2.08
N HIS A 78 -7.82 16.78 -3.32
CA HIS A 78 -7.98 15.38 -3.63
C HIS A 78 -6.87 14.85 -4.55
N ALA A 79 -6.45 13.62 -4.29
CA ALA A 79 -5.64 12.86 -5.21
C ALA A 79 -6.46 12.45 -6.43
N ALA A 80 -5.81 12.40 -7.60
CA ALA A 80 -6.46 11.99 -8.84
C ALA A 80 -6.83 10.49 -8.86
N ALA A 81 -5.98 9.64 -8.26
CA ALA A 81 -6.23 8.21 -8.18
C ALA A 81 -7.20 7.88 -7.05
N VAL A 82 -8.20 7.04 -7.34
CA VAL A 82 -9.16 6.51 -6.35
C VAL A 82 -8.93 5.02 -6.21
N LEU A 83 -8.65 4.57 -5.00
CA LEU A 83 -8.35 3.17 -4.71
C LEU A 83 -9.38 2.53 -3.77
N ALA A 84 -9.46 1.21 -3.83
CA ALA A 84 -10.23 0.44 -2.85
C ALA A 84 -9.54 0.45 -1.47
N PRO A 85 -10.28 0.33 -0.36
CA PRO A 85 -9.72 0.34 1.00
C PRO A 85 -8.68 -0.75 1.28
N THR A 86 -8.70 -1.83 0.53
CA THR A 86 -7.82 -2.99 0.67
C THR A 86 -6.84 -3.13 -0.50
N GLN A 87 -6.64 -2.05 -1.26
CA GLN A 87 -5.83 -2.07 -2.47
C GLN A 87 -4.41 -2.57 -2.19
N ARG A 88 -3.93 -3.43 -3.07
CA ARG A 88 -2.55 -3.93 -3.08
C ARG A 88 -1.68 -2.94 -3.84
N ILE A 89 -0.56 -2.55 -3.24
CA ILE A 89 0.38 -1.58 -3.77
C ILE A 89 1.70 -2.28 -4.02
N PHE A 90 2.34 -2.02 -5.14
CA PHE A 90 3.58 -2.66 -5.55
C PHE A 90 4.67 -1.62 -5.82
N VAL A 91 5.84 -1.87 -5.29
CA VAL A 91 6.98 -0.95 -5.35
C VAL A 91 8.27 -1.71 -5.60
N PHE A 92 9.26 -1.03 -6.17
CA PHE A 92 10.63 -1.49 -6.19
C PHE A 92 11.44 -0.78 -5.09
N VAL A 93 12.26 -1.53 -4.41
CA VAL A 93 13.12 -1.02 -3.33
C VAL A 93 14.52 -1.56 -3.51
N THR A 94 15.50 -0.70 -3.38
CA THR A 94 16.90 -1.12 -3.40
C THR A 94 17.31 -1.59 -2.01
N ASP A 95 17.79 -2.84 -1.91
CA ASP A 95 18.26 -3.49 -0.68
C ASP A 95 19.72 -3.04 -0.33
N ARG A 96 20.06 -1.80 -0.64
CA ARG A 96 21.35 -1.21 -0.21
C ARG A 96 21.12 -0.48 1.10
N GLY A 97 21.92 -0.84 2.09
CA GLY A 97 21.78 -0.37 3.48
C GLY A 97 21.36 1.09 3.63
N GLY A 98 20.22 1.33 4.22
CA GLY A 98 19.65 2.66 4.44
C GLY A 98 18.54 3.08 3.47
N ALA A 99 18.22 2.28 2.44
CA ALA A 99 17.04 2.56 1.62
C ALA A 99 15.77 2.47 2.48
N HIS A 100 15.01 3.55 2.53
CA HIS A 100 13.77 3.58 3.29
C HIS A 100 12.72 2.74 2.59
N THR A 101 12.17 1.74 3.29
CA THR A 101 10.98 1.05 2.82
C THR A 101 9.86 2.07 2.64
N PRO A 102 9.21 2.13 1.47
CA PRO A 102 8.12 3.06 1.26
C PRO A 102 7.01 2.88 2.28
N MET A 103 6.46 4.00 2.75
CA MET A 103 5.42 4.05 3.76
C MET A 103 4.12 4.55 3.16
N ILE A 104 3.01 3.96 3.57
CA ILE A 104 1.69 4.53 3.33
C ILE A 104 1.43 5.53 4.45
N VAL A 105 1.09 6.75 4.10
CA VAL A 105 0.81 7.80 5.07
C VAL A 105 -0.55 8.42 4.82
N TRP A 106 -1.22 8.78 5.91
CA TRP A 106 -2.45 9.55 5.90
C TRP A 106 -2.12 11.02 5.71
N LEU A 107 -2.83 11.68 4.79
CA LEU A 107 -2.71 13.11 4.55
C LEU A 107 -3.89 13.86 5.20
N THR A 108 -3.59 14.91 5.93
CA THR A 108 -4.60 15.78 6.54
C THR A 108 -4.96 16.93 5.60
N PRO A 109 -6.26 17.21 5.38
CA PRO A 109 -6.69 18.38 4.61
C PRO A 109 -6.25 19.68 5.28
N HIS A 110 -5.80 20.64 4.49
CA HIS A 110 -5.44 21.96 4.99
C HIS A 110 -5.56 23.05 3.90
N HIS A 111 -6.54 23.93 3.99
CA HIS A 111 -6.71 25.11 3.09
C HIS A 111 -6.54 24.81 1.60
N GLY A 112 -7.27 23.82 1.07
CA GLY A 112 -7.17 23.45 -0.34
C GLY A 112 -5.93 22.64 -0.71
N ALA A 113 -5.19 22.15 0.29
CA ALA A 113 -4.03 21.29 0.16
C ALA A 113 -4.15 20.06 1.06
N ARG A 114 -3.21 19.12 0.93
CA ARG A 114 -3.07 17.91 1.77
C ARG A 114 -1.68 17.92 2.37
N ARG A 115 -1.58 17.56 3.65
CA ARG A 115 -0.32 17.64 4.40
C ARG A 115 0.00 16.36 5.16
N VAL A 116 1.29 16.10 5.32
CA VAL A 116 1.83 15.16 6.30
C VAL A 116 2.92 15.84 7.11
N THR A 117 2.97 15.55 8.41
CA THR A 117 3.99 16.08 9.32
C THR A 117 5.30 15.34 9.12
N VAL A 118 6.34 16.09 8.85
CA VAL A 118 7.71 15.59 8.67
C VAL A 118 8.61 16.21 9.72
N THR A 119 9.40 15.39 10.37
CA THR A 119 10.38 15.83 11.37
C THR A 119 11.79 15.50 10.87
N THR A 120 12.67 16.47 10.98
CA THR A 120 14.10 16.27 10.74
C THR A 120 14.83 16.26 12.09
N GLN A 121 15.84 15.42 12.23
CA GLN A 121 16.63 15.33 13.44
C GLN A 121 18.03 15.89 13.21
N ARG A 122 18.52 16.68 14.16
CA ARG A 122 19.88 17.27 14.09
C ARG A 122 20.93 16.17 14.00
N GLY A 123 21.81 16.30 13.00
CA GLY A 123 22.93 15.38 12.81
C GLY A 123 22.59 14.05 12.16
N LEU A 124 21.33 13.79 11.81
CA LEU A 124 20.91 12.62 11.06
C LEU A 124 20.53 13.03 9.63
N ALA A 125 21.05 12.28 8.67
CA ALA A 125 20.57 12.39 7.30
C ALA A 125 19.22 11.71 7.20
N GLY A 126 18.18 12.46 6.74
CA GLY A 126 16.86 11.91 6.51
C GLY A 126 15.74 12.66 7.23
N PHE A 127 14.58 12.07 7.17
CA PHE A 127 13.35 12.60 7.76
C PHE A 127 12.58 11.47 8.47
N ALA A 128 11.72 11.86 9.39
CA ALA A 128 10.73 10.97 10.01
C ALA A 128 9.32 11.51 9.76
N ILE A 129 8.41 10.64 9.45
CA ILE A 129 6.98 10.95 9.39
C ILE A 129 6.40 10.77 10.79
N SER A 130 5.44 11.62 11.17
CA SER A 130 4.71 11.47 12.42
C SER A 130 4.02 10.11 12.50
N SER A 131 4.23 9.38 13.60
CA SER A 131 3.83 7.97 13.73
C SER A 131 2.31 7.77 13.67
N ASP A 132 1.53 8.78 14.05
CA ASP A 132 0.07 8.81 13.97
C ASP A 132 -0.47 8.90 12.54
N GLN A 133 0.37 9.38 11.61
CA GLN A 133 0.03 9.47 10.20
C GLN A 133 0.52 8.26 9.38
N ILE A 134 1.31 7.35 9.97
CA ILE A 134 1.82 6.18 9.28
C ILE A 134 0.79 5.04 9.33
N VAL A 135 0.35 4.59 8.16
CA VAL A 135 -0.39 3.35 8.02
C VAL A 135 0.60 2.20 7.84
N LYS A 136 0.73 1.35 8.87
CA LYS A 136 1.66 0.21 8.83
C LYS A 136 1.18 -0.86 7.86
N PRO A 137 1.85 -1.08 6.71
CA PRO A 137 1.47 -2.14 5.80
C PRO A 137 2.01 -3.50 6.29
N ALA A 138 1.40 -4.58 5.82
CA ALA A 138 2.09 -5.85 5.67
C ALA A 138 2.97 -5.74 4.41
N VAL A 139 4.23 -6.14 4.52
CA VAL A 139 5.21 -6.08 3.44
C VAL A 139 5.55 -7.50 3.01
N ARG A 140 5.52 -7.76 1.71
CA ARG A 140 5.86 -9.05 1.12
C ARG A 140 6.81 -8.86 -0.05
N GLY A 141 8.02 -9.40 0.04
CA GLY A 141 8.92 -9.50 -1.12
C GLY A 141 8.37 -10.52 -2.12
N LEU A 142 8.35 -10.17 -3.39
CA LEU A 142 7.84 -11.01 -4.47
C LEU A 142 8.98 -11.56 -5.33
N THR A 143 9.85 -10.68 -5.80
CA THR A 143 10.99 -11.04 -6.65
C THR A 143 12.18 -10.19 -6.27
N LYS A 144 13.37 -10.80 -6.23
CA LYS A 144 14.65 -10.11 -6.02
C LYS A 144 15.52 -10.28 -7.25
N ASN A 145 16.06 -9.16 -7.74
CA ASN A 145 17.02 -9.13 -8.84
C ASN A 145 18.20 -8.24 -8.43
N GLY A 146 19.34 -8.86 -8.14
CA GLY A 146 20.50 -8.18 -7.56
C GLY A 146 20.13 -7.51 -6.22
N ASP A 147 20.36 -6.19 -6.14
CA ASP A 147 20.02 -5.38 -4.95
C ASP A 147 18.59 -4.84 -4.97
N GLU A 148 17.84 -5.10 -6.01
CA GLU A 148 16.48 -4.59 -6.17
C GLU A 148 15.44 -5.66 -5.80
N VAL A 149 14.45 -5.25 -5.03
CA VAL A 149 13.36 -6.11 -4.58
C VAL A 149 12.03 -5.51 -5.06
N PHE A 150 11.29 -6.28 -5.84
CA PHE A 150 9.88 -6.01 -6.13
C PHE A 150 9.04 -6.51 -4.96
N MET A 151 8.26 -5.65 -4.35
CA MET A 151 7.51 -5.97 -3.15
C MET A 151 6.09 -5.44 -3.18
N GLU A 152 5.24 -6.12 -2.43
CA GLU A 152 3.87 -5.73 -2.15
C GLU A 152 3.77 -5.05 -0.80
N LEU A 153 3.07 -3.92 -0.77
CA LEU A 153 2.60 -3.24 0.42
C LEU A 153 1.09 -3.42 0.49
N ARG A 154 0.60 -4.04 1.55
CA ARG A 154 -0.85 -4.24 1.77
C ARG A 154 -1.23 -3.61 3.09
N PRO A 155 -2.22 -2.72 3.16
CA PRO A 155 -2.75 -2.25 4.43
C PRO A 155 -3.18 -3.43 5.30
N ARG A 156 -2.76 -3.46 6.57
CA ARG A 156 -3.13 -4.55 7.52
C ARG A 156 -4.59 -4.52 7.91
N VAL A 157 -5.18 -3.35 7.85
CA VAL A 157 -6.61 -3.09 8.05
C VAL A 157 -7.12 -2.29 6.86
N SER A 158 -8.40 -2.40 6.55
CA SER A 158 -9.00 -1.57 5.51
C SER A 158 -8.76 -0.10 5.78
N LEU A 159 -8.29 0.63 4.75
CA LEU A 159 -8.09 2.06 4.85
C LEU A 159 -9.44 2.76 5.03
N MET A 160 -9.45 3.74 5.90
CA MET A 160 -10.62 4.63 6.04
C MET A 160 -10.72 5.56 4.83
N PRO A 161 -11.93 6.08 4.51
CA PRO A 161 -12.06 7.15 3.52
C PRO A 161 -11.15 8.33 3.85
N GLY A 162 -10.38 8.80 2.86
CA GLY A 162 -9.42 9.88 3.06
C GLY A 162 -8.34 9.95 1.99
N GLU A 163 -7.39 10.81 2.21
CA GLU A 163 -6.27 11.08 1.31
C GLU A 163 -5.00 10.40 1.82
N TYR A 164 -4.24 9.81 0.92
CA TYR A 164 -3.05 9.04 1.24
C TYR A 164 -1.90 9.35 0.29
N ALA A 165 -0.68 9.13 0.78
CA ALA A 165 0.51 9.13 -0.04
C ALA A 165 1.38 7.90 0.23
N ILE A 166 2.17 7.52 -0.75
CA ILE A 166 3.24 6.54 -0.62
C ILE A 166 4.54 7.31 -0.68
N ILE A 167 5.24 7.34 0.44
CA ILE A 167 6.48 8.10 0.62
C ILE A 167 7.64 7.12 0.72
N GLY A 168 8.60 7.26 -0.20
CA GLY A 168 9.88 6.56 -0.17
C GLY A 168 11.01 7.47 0.32
N GLY A 169 12.21 7.27 -0.24
CA GLY A 169 13.39 8.07 0.09
C GLY A 169 13.36 9.51 -0.46
N ASP A 170 12.57 9.76 -1.51
CA ASP A 170 12.44 11.08 -2.14
C ASP A 170 11.12 11.73 -1.72
N LEU A 171 11.23 12.86 -1.01
CA LEU A 171 10.09 13.66 -0.56
C LEU A 171 9.56 14.62 -1.64
N SER A 172 10.31 14.86 -2.70
CA SER A 172 9.90 15.80 -3.75
C SER A 172 8.86 15.19 -4.68
N ARG A 173 8.80 13.86 -4.74
CA ARG A 173 7.97 13.10 -5.66
C ARG A 173 7.28 11.95 -4.93
N VAL A 174 5.99 12.08 -4.69
CA VAL A 174 5.21 11.09 -3.94
C VAL A 174 4.04 10.60 -4.77
N ALA A 175 3.74 9.31 -4.68
CA ALA A 175 2.54 8.77 -5.28
C ALA A 175 1.36 8.98 -4.35
N THR A 176 0.23 9.47 -4.87
CA THR A 176 -0.93 9.79 -4.06
C THR A 176 -2.18 9.08 -4.52
N PHE A 177 -3.08 8.84 -3.58
CA PHE A 177 -4.39 8.27 -3.86
C PHE A 177 -5.39 8.66 -2.77
N ARG A 178 -6.65 8.56 -3.10
CA ARG A 178 -7.74 8.68 -2.12
C ARG A 178 -8.53 7.38 -2.02
N VAL A 179 -9.07 7.14 -0.85
CA VAL A 179 -10.10 6.15 -0.61
C VAL A 179 -11.42 6.87 -0.44
N SER A 180 -12.38 6.60 -1.31
CA SER A 180 -13.71 7.19 -1.22
C SER A 180 -14.61 6.39 -0.29
N VAL A 181 -15.62 7.05 0.26
CA VAL A 181 -16.74 6.35 0.92
C VAL A 181 -17.38 5.46 -0.16
N ALA A 182 -17.49 4.17 0.12
CA ALA A 182 -18.27 3.31 -0.77
C ALA A 182 -19.70 3.88 -0.80
N SER A 183 -20.12 4.38 -1.95
CA SER A 183 -21.53 4.75 -2.13
C SER A 183 -22.32 3.47 -1.92
N ALA A 184 -23.13 3.44 -0.87
CA ALA A 184 -24.10 2.37 -0.69
C ALA A 184 -25.03 2.40 -1.91
N GLN A 185 -24.90 1.40 -2.78
CA GLN A 185 -25.84 1.12 -3.87
C GLN A 185 -26.99 0.30 -3.32
#